data_545f444506710f12842ea3fae884be07
#
_entry.id   545f444506710f12842ea3fae884be07
#
_cell.length_a   1.000
_cell.length_b   1.000
_cell.length_c   1.000
_cell.angle_alpha   90.00
_cell.angle_beta   90.00
_cell.angle_gamma   90.00
#
_symmetry.space_group_name_H-M   'P 1'
#
loop_
_entity.id
_entity.type
_entity.pdbx_description
1 polymer ?
#
loop_
_entity_poly.entity_id
_entity_poly.type
_entity_poly.pdbx_seq_one_letter_code
_entity_poly.pdbx_strand_id
1 'polypeptide(L)'
;MTDLHALEHLSREELTPKQLGERLFVSPGAITALLDRLEKVGHLERVANPKDRRSSLLRTTRSGREAMVAEVLPLAAEVERIAGGLSDEELVAVQKFVSEVTAATTRQAQATQLVRPPTSQANRRSR
;
A
#
# COMPACT_ATOMS: atom_id res chain seq x y z
N MET A 1 10.16 -4.65 -0.46
CA MET A 1 9.41 -3.38 -0.25
C MET A 1 8.03 -3.41 -0.92
N THR A 2 7.90 -3.77 -2.18
CA THR A 2 6.60 -3.78 -2.89
C THR A 2 5.60 -4.78 -2.30
N ASP A 3 6.06 -5.94 -1.81
CA ASP A 3 5.23 -6.96 -1.17
C ASP A 3 4.59 -6.43 0.13
N LEU A 4 5.37 -5.72 0.95
CA LEU A 4 4.89 -5.11 2.18
C LEU A 4 3.82 -4.04 1.89
N HIS A 5 4.05 -3.17 0.90
CA HIS A 5 3.08 -2.15 0.50
C HIS A 5 1.79 -2.78 -0.06
N ALA A 6 1.90 -3.88 -0.81
CA ALA A 6 0.73 -4.60 -1.28
C ALA A 6 -0.11 -5.14 -0.12
N LEU A 7 0.51 -5.81 0.84
CA LEU A 7 -0.15 -6.34 2.03
C LEU A 7 -0.74 -5.21 2.90
N GLU A 8 -0.05 -4.06 3.00
CA GLU A 8 -0.55 -2.90 3.72
C GLU A 8 -1.83 -2.35 3.10
N HIS A 9 -1.88 -2.17 1.77
CA HIS A 9 -3.11 -1.75 1.09
C HIS A 9 -4.24 -2.75 1.30
N LEU A 10 -3.96 -4.05 1.15
CA LEU A 10 -4.93 -5.12 1.30
C LEU A 10 -5.37 -5.37 2.76
N SER A 11 -4.62 -4.90 3.74
CA SER A 11 -5.03 -4.94 5.14
C SER A 11 -6.12 -3.93 5.49
N ARG A 12 -6.24 -2.88 4.69
CA ARG A 12 -7.22 -1.79 4.87
C ARG A 12 -8.50 -2.04 4.10
N GLU A 13 -8.42 -2.61 2.90
CA GLU A 13 -9.57 -2.88 2.04
C GLU A 13 -9.27 -3.96 1.00
N GLU A 14 -10.32 -4.62 0.54
CA GLU A 14 -10.24 -5.56 -0.58
C GLU A 14 -10.15 -4.79 -1.90
N LEU A 15 -9.18 -5.15 -2.74
CA LEU A 15 -8.92 -4.50 -4.02
C LEU A 15 -8.88 -5.51 -5.15
N THR A 16 -9.26 -5.09 -6.35
CA THR A 16 -8.97 -5.85 -7.56
C THR A 16 -7.48 -5.77 -7.91
N PRO A 17 -6.92 -6.74 -8.67
CA PRO A 17 -5.54 -6.67 -9.17
C PRO A 17 -5.21 -5.36 -9.87
N LYS A 18 -6.14 -4.84 -10.67
CA LYS A 18 -5.98 -3.56 -11.36
C LYS A 18 -5.85 -2.39 -10.39
N GLN A 19 -6.76 -2.29 -9.42
CA GLN A 19 -6.73 -1.23 -8.40
C GLN A 19 -5.46 -1.26 -7.57
N LEU A 20 -5.01 -2.45 -7.16
CA LEU A 20 -3.76 -2.59 -6.43
C LEU A 20 -2.54 -2.19 -7.28
N GLY A 21 -2.49 -2.60 -8.55
CA GLY A 21 -1.43 -2.20 -9.48
C GLY A 21 -1.35 -0.69 -9.69
N GLU A 22 -2.49 -0.02 -9.79
CA GLU A 22 -2.59 1.44 -9.89
C GLU A 22 -2.07 2.13 -8.63
N ARG A 23 -2.38 1.62 -7.44
CA ARG A 23 -1.88 2.17 -6.17
C ARG A 23 -0.39 1.98 -5.95
N LEU A 24 0.13 0.85 -6.39
CA LEU A 24 1.56 0.54 -6.29
C LEU A 24 2.39 1.15 -7.43
N PHE A 25 1.74 1.76 -8.42
CA PHE A 25 2.39 2.31 -9.62
C PHE A 25 3.24 1.28 -10.37
N VAL A 26 2.77 0.03 -10.43
CA VAL A 26 3.45 -1.07 -11.13
C VAL A 26 2.74 -1.49 -12.41
N SER A 27 3.48 -2.08 -13.34
CA SER A 27 2.93 -2.58 -14.61
C SER A 27 2.02 -3.80 -14.39
N PRO A 28 1.10 -4.13 -15.34
CA PRO A 28 0.25 -5.31 -15.26
C PRO A 28 1.01 -6.62 -15.11
N GLY A 29 2.17 -6.75 -15.75
CA GLY A 29 3.02 -7.94 -15.59
C GLY A 29 3.66 -8.02 -14.20
N ALA A 30 4.11 -6.89 -13.66
CA ALA A 30 4.70 -6.83 -12.33
C ALA A 30 3.67 -7.13 -11.23
N ILE A 31 2.42 -6.63 -11.35
CA ILE A 31 1.38 -6.94 -10.38
C ILE A 31 1.01 -8.43 -10.42
N THR A 32 0.92 -9.06 -11.60
CA THR A 32 0.65 -10.50 -11.71
C THR A 32 1.72 -11.31 -10.97
N ALA A 33 3.00 -11.06 -11.26
CA ALA A 33 4.11 -11.75 -10.61
C ALA A 33 4.13 -11.55 -9.09
N LEU A 34 3.81 -10.34 -8.62
CA LEU A 34 3.69 -10.03 -7.20
C LEU A 34 2.58 -10.84 -6.53
N LEU A 35 1.40 -10.87 -7.15
CA LEU A 35 0.24 -11.58 -6.60
C LEU A 35 0.47 -13.08 -6.56
N ASP A 36 1.02 -13.67 -7.62
CA ASP A 36 1.34 -15.11 -7.69
C ASP A 36 2.32 -15.50 -6.58
N ARG A 37 3.32 -14.66 -6.30
CA ARG A 37 4.28 -14.88 -5.22
C ARG A 37 3.61 -14.82 -3.84
N LEU A 38 2.81 -13.79 -3.55
CA LEU A 38 2.12 -13.63 -2.28
C LEU A 38 1.07 -14.72 -2.04
N GLU A 39 0.37 -15.15 -3.08
CA GLU A 39 -0.60 -16.24 -3.04
C GLU A 39 0.08 -17.59 -2.79
N LYS A 40 1.21 -17.84 -3.46
CA LYS A 40 2.01 -19.07 -3.30
C LYS A 40 2.51 -19.26 -1.85
N VAL A 41 2.88 -18.19 -1.17
CA VAL A 41 3.32 -18.24 0.24
C VAL A 41 2.15 -18.13 1.22
N GLY A 42 0.91 -18.02 0.75
CA GLY A 42 -0.29 -17.97 1.56
C GLY A 42 -0.55 -16.64 2.27
N HIS A 43 0.08 -15.55 1.84
CA HIS A 43 -0.10 -14.22 2.43
C HIS A 43 -1.29 -13.45 1.85
N LEU A 44 -1.78 -13.92 0.71
CA LEU A 44 -2.88 -13.34 -0.04
C LEU A 44 -3.83 -14.43 -0.49
N GLU A 45 -5.11 -14.11 -0.59
CA GLU A 45 -6.13 -14.95 -1.20
C GLU A 45 -7.01 -14.14 -2.16
N ARG A 46 -7.57 -14.84 -3.15
CA ARG A 46 -8.56 -14.29 -4.08
C ARG A 46 -9.94 -14.68 -3.63
N VAL A 47 -10.84 -13.70 -3.57
CA VAL A 47 -12.25 -13.93 -3.24
C VAL A 47 -13.12 -13.45 -4.39
N ALA A 48 -14.35 -13.99 -4.47
CA ALA A 48 -15.30 -13.58 -5.50
C ALA A 48 -15.65 -12.10 -5.35
N ASN A 49 -15.69 -11.38 -6.47
CA ASN A 49 -16.15 -9.99 -6.47
C ASN A 49 -17.69 -9.99 -6.64
N PRO A 50 -18.47 -9.56 -5.64
CA PRO A 50 -19.92 -9.54 -5.72
C PRO A 50 -20.46 -8.54 -6.75
N LYS A 51 -19.65 -7.54 -7.13
CA LYS A 51 -20.03 -6.48 -8.08
C LYS A 51 -19.66 -6.82 -9.52
N ASP A 52 -18.72 -7.72 -9.74
CA ASP A 52 -18.27 -8.11 -11.07
C ASP A 52 -17.71 -9.53 -11.06
N ARG A 53 -18.49 -10.48 -11.58
CA ARG A 53 -18.15 -11.90 -11.66
C ARG A 53 -16.93 -12.21 -12.55
N ARG A 54 -16.47 -11.25 -13.34
CA ARG A 54 -15.29 -11.39 -14.21
C ARG A 54 -14.00 -11.02 -13.53
N SER A 55 -14.08 -10.42 -12.34
CA SER A 55 -12.93 -10.01 -11.55
C SER A 55 -12.94 -10.69 -10.18
N SER A 56 -11.77 -10.80 -9.57
CA SER A 56 -11.60 -11.22 -8.18
C SER A 56 -11.18 -10.04 -7.32
N LEU A 57 -11.52 -10.10 -6.05
CA LEU A 57 -10.96 -9.23 -5.04
C LEU A 57 -9.79 -9.94 -4.37
N LEU A 58 -8.81 -9.16 -3.99
CA LEU A 58 -7.62 -9.59 -3.26
C LEU A 58 -7.82 -9.26 -1.79
N ARG A 59 -7.47 -10.18 -0.92
CA ARG A 59 -7.53 -10.00 0.53
C ARG A 59 -6.26 -10.56 1.17
N THR A 60 -5.69 -9.83 2.14
CA THR A 60 -4.59 -10.39 2.93
C THR A 60 -5.10 -11.45 3.90
N THR A 61 -4.38 -12.55 4.04
CA THR A 61 -4.67 -13.61 4.98
C THR A 61 -4.16 -13.26 6.39
N ARG A 62 -4.47 -14.12 7.39
CA ARG A 62 -3.85 -14.00 8.71
C ARG A 62 -2.32 -14.09 8.61
N SER A 63 -1.81 -15.07 7.86
CA SER A 63 -0.36 -15.23 7.62
C SER A 63 0.26 -13.99 6.97
N GLY A 64 -0.42 -13.37 6.01
CA GLY A 64 0.05 -12.12 5.40
C GLY A 64 0.13 -10.95 6.39
N ARG A 65 -0.84 -10.83 7.29
CA ARG A 65 -0.80 -9.82 8.36
C ARG A 65 0.32 -10.07 9.35
N GLU A 66 0.53 -11.31 9.75
CA GLU A 66 1.63 -11.69 10.65
C GLU A 66 2.99 -11.41 10.00
N ALA A 67 3.16 -11.73 8.71
CA ALA A 67 4.38 -11.43 7.97
C ALA A 67 4.64 -9.91 7.85
N MET A 68 3.60 -9.12 7.59
CA MET A 68 3.71 -7.65 7.55
C MET A 68 4.17 -7.09 8.90
N VAL A 69 3.59 -7.55 10.00
CA VAL A 69 3.98 -7.13 11.35
C VAL A 69 5.43 -7.53 11.64
N ALA A 70 5.82 -8.77 11.32
CA ALA A 70 7.17 -9.25 11.54
C ALA A 70 8.23 -8.43 10.76
N GLU A 71 7.90 -7.93 9.57
CA GLU A 71 8.79 -7.07 8.78
C GLU A 71 8.97 -5.69 9.41
N VAL A 72 7.93 -5.15 10.07
CA VAL A 72 7.95 -3.80 10.66
C VAL A 72 8.51 -3.78 12.09
N LEU A 73 8.34 -4.86 12.85
CA LEU A 73 8.75 -4.94 14.25
C LEU A 73 10.21 -4.55 14.53
N PRO A 74 11.22 -5.00 13.74
CA PRO A 74 12.62 -4.63 13.99
C PRO A 74 12.85 -3.12 13.88
N LEU A 75 12.23 -2.47 12.90
CA LEU A 75 12.30 -1.01 12.75
C LEU A 75 11.58 -0.30 13.89
N ALA A 76 10.40 -0.78 14.30
CA ALA A 76 9.67 -0.20 15.43
C ALA A 76 10.48 -0.26 16.73
N ALA A 77 11.11 -1.40 17.02
CA ALA A 77 11.98 -1.57 18.19
C ALA A 77 13.20 -0.62 18.15
N GLU A 78 13.79 -0.42 16.99
CA GLU A 78 14.91 0.51 16.83
C GLU A 78 14.46 1.97 17.01
N VAL A 79 13.29 2.33 16.49
CA VAL A 79 12.70 3.66 16.72
C VAL A 79 12.43 3.90 18.20
N GLU A 80 11.86 2.91 18.92
CA GLU A 80 11.64 3.01 20.36
C GLU A 80 12.97 3.18 21.14
N ARG A 81 13.99 2.42 20.77
CA ARG A 81 15.33 2.55 21.37
C ARG A 81 15.92 3.94 21.18
N ILE A 82 15.81 4.50 19.98
CA ILE A 82 16.29 5.85 19.66
C ILE A 82 15.48 6.89 20.46
N ALA A 83 14.15 6.77 20.48
CA ALA A 83 13.27 7.67 21.20
C ALA A 83 13.54 7.67 22.72
N GLY A 84 13.86 6.50 23.29
CA GLY A 84 14.22 6.38 24.70
C GLY A 84 15.53 7.08 25.11
N GLY A 85 16.35 7.50 24.13
CA GLY A 85 17.54 8.32 24.36
C GLY A 85 17.31 9.83 24.29
N LEU A 86 16.08 10.26 23.95
CA LEU A 86 15.73 11.68 23.85
C LEU A 86 15.06 12.19 25.13
N SER A 87 15.27 13.47 25.43
CA SER A 87 14.51 14.16 26.48
C SER A 87 13.07 14.41 26.03
N ASP A 88 12.18 14.71 26.98
CA ASP A 88 10.78 15.05 26.68
C ASP A 88 10.66 16.26 25.74
N GLU A 89 11.54 17.26 25.91
CA GLU A 89 11.57 18.44 25.03
C GLU A 89 12.00 18.09 23.61
N GLU A 90 12.99 17.22 23.45
CA GLU A 90 13.44 16.71 22.15
C GLU A 90 12.38 15.86 21.48
N LEU A 91 11.66 15.00 22.24
CA LEU A 91 10.55 14.21 21.72
C LEU A 91 9.41 15.08 21.18
N VAL A 92 9.06 16.16 21.90
CA VAL A 92 8.05 17.13 21.46
C VAL A 92 8.48 17.81 20.16
N ALA A 93 9.74 18.22 20.04
CA ALA A 93 10.28 18.83 18.83
C ALA A 93 10.26 17.86 17.63
N VAL A 94 10.68 16.63 17.85
CA VAL A 94 10.66 15.56 16.81
C VAL A 94 9.22 15.27 16.38
N GLN A 95 8.29 15.12 17.32
CA GLN A 95 6.87 14.87 17.01
C GLN A 95 6.28 16.00 16.17
N LYS A 96 6.55 17.24 16.52
CA LYS A 96 6.11 18.41 15.75
C LYS A 96 6.66 18.36 14.34
N PHE A 97 7.96 18.15 14.17
CA PHE A 97 8.61 18.09 12.86
C PHE A 97 8.02 16.96 12.00
N VAL A 98 7.92 15.74 12.52
CA VAL A 98 7.37 14.59 11.80
C VAL A 98 5.92 14.84 11.40
N SER A 99 5.10 15.41 12.27
CA SER A 99 3.70 15.73 11.99
C SER A 99 3.57 16.77 10.87
N GLU A 100 4.39 17.82 10.89
CA GLU A 100 4.38 18.85 9.84
C GLU A 100 4.85 18.32 8.48
N VAL A 101 5.92 17.50 8.46
CA VAL A 101 6.41 16.85 7.23
C VAL A 101 5.38 15.89 6.67
N THR A 102 4.74 15.08 7.52
CA THR A 102 3.68 14.15 7.10
C THR A 102 2.50 14.91 6.49
N ALA A 103 2.06 16.00 7.12
CA ALA A 103 1.00 16.83 6.58
C ALA A 103 1.39 17.48 5.23
N ALA A 104 2.63 17.94 5.09
CA ALA A 104 3.13 18.53 3.85
C ALA A 104 3.20 17.51 2.71
N THR A 105 3.72 16.32 2.96
CA THR A 105 3.81 15.24 1.97
C THR A 105 2.43 14.74 1.55
N THR A 106 1.48 14.64 2.48
CA THR A 106 0.09 14.28 2.19
C THR A 106 -0.57 15.31 1.28
N ARG A 107 -0.43 16.61 1.58
CA ARG A 107 -0.94 17.68 0.71
C ARG A 107 -0.33 17.63 -0.69
N GLN A 108 0.98 17.40 -0.78
CA GLN A 108 1.67 17.30 -2.06
C GLN A 108 1.19 16.11 -2.89
N ALA A 109 1.02 14.96 -2.26
CA ALA A 109 0.51 13.75 -2.92
C ALA A 109 -0.92 13.96 -3.46
N GLN A 110 -1.79 14.62 -2.70
CA GLN A 110 -3.15 14.95 -3.12
C GLN A 110 -3.14 15.94 -4.29
N ALA A 111 -2.31 16.98 -4.26
CA ALA A 111 -2.16 17.95 -5.34
C ALA A 111 -1.68 17.29 -6.64
N THR A 112 -0.75 16.34 -6.55
CA THR A 112 -0.23 15.58 -7.71
C THR A 112 -1.31 14.68 -8.33
N GLN A 113 -2.22 14.11 -7.54
CA GLN A 113 -3.35 13.32 -8.04
C GLN A 113 -4.36 14.16 -8.83
N LEU A 114 -4.59 15.43 -8.44
CA LEU A 114 -5.49 16.35 -9.13
C LEU A 114 -4.96 16.82 -10.50
N VAL A 115 -3.66 16.78 -10.71
CA VAL A 115 -3.01 17.20 -11.98
C VAL A 115 -2.89 16.03 -12.98
N ARG A 116 -3.20 14.80 -12.59
CA ARG A 116 -3.15 13.64 -13.50
C ARG A 116 -4.33 13.72 -14.48
N PRO A 117 -4.11 13.89 -15.80
CA PRO A 117 -5.19 13.92 -16.75
C PRO A 117 -5.96 12.61 -16.72
N PRO A 118 -7.30 12.62 -16.93
CA PRO A 118 -8.07 11.40 -17.01
C PRO A 118 -7.45 10.54 -18.11
N THR A 119 -7.13 9.30 -17.79
CA THR A 119 -6.62 8.31 -18.74
C THR A 119 -7.58 8.29 -19.92
N SER A 120 -7.10 8.73 -21.09
CA SER A 120 -7.81 8.81 -22.35
C SER A 120 -8.59 7.51 -22.61
N GLN A 121 -9.89 7.55 -22.39
CA GLN A 121 -10.82 6.69 -23.11
C GLN A 121 -10.90 7.22 -24.56
N ALA A 122 -9.80 7.12 -25.27
CA ALA A 122 -9.76 7.44 -26.69
C ALA A 122 -9.67 6.13 -27.47
N ASN A 123 -10.76 5.87 -28.16
CA ASN A 123 -10.77 5.20 -29.45
C ASN A 123 -11.05 3.69 -29.50
N ARG A 124 -12.34 3.35 -29.28
CA ARG A 124 -12.97 2.25 -30.02
C ARG A 124 -14.29 2.73 -30.62
N ARG A 125 -14.21 3.61 -31.58
CA ARG A 125 -15.21 3.75 -32.65
C ARG A 125 -14.45 3.92 -33.96
N SER A 126 -14.50 2.92 -34.77
CA SER A 126 -14.40 2.87 -36.23
C SER A 126 -13.65 1.60 -36.68
N ARG A 127 -14.31 0.61 -37.00
CA ARG A 127 -14.60 -0.12 -38.25
C ARG A 127 -15.01 -1.52 -37.96
#